data_b57aa52a36787ffb9f57175118613718
#
_entry.id   b57aa52a36787ffb9f57175118613718
#
_cell.length_a   1.000
_cell.length_b   1.000
_cell.length_c   1.000
_cell.angle_alpha   90.00
_cell.angle_beta   90.00
_cell.angle_gamma   90.00
#
_symmetry.space_group_name_H-M   'P 1'
#
loop_
_entity.id
_entity.type
_entity.pdbx_description
1 polymer ?
#
loop_
_entity_poly.entity_id
_entity_poly.type
_entity_poly.pdbx_seq_one_letter_code
_entity_poly.pdbx_strand_id
1 'polypeptide(L)'
;MRRRRAVGSIDSWAVIASPIRPLTVAKASVNPVPDSDTAWTRLIYTYLAFAAGWLVFGTLVGEYVGIKLVTPDIDSVPWLSYGRLRPIHTNTVFWGWSTLAMLALALYVVPKTSQRKLFSIPLAWVSLWLINVSVLVGDVFLAAGITNGGQEYREYIWPVTLVFAIGVILVAYNLIRTIADRGVEEIYISNWYIMGGFLWTIALLVLAYIPFYQQNGISQTVMQGYYMHMGVGMWFTPLVLGFTYYFLPRLLNKPIYSYSLGVLAFWTQMLFYTMIGAHHFIFAPIPWWLQTV
;
A
#
# COMPACT_ATOMS: atom_id res chain seq x y z
N MET A 1 -75.13 1.98 -13.19
CA MET A 1 -74.28 0.99 -12.53
C MET A 1 -72.82 1.20 -12.96
N ARG A 2 -72.01 1.88 -12.16
CA ARG A 2 -70.54 2.04 -12.39
C ARG A 2 -69.85 1.28 -11.26
N ARG A 3 -69.13 0.21 -11.67
CA ARG A 3 -68.27 -0.56 -10.74
C ARG A 3 -67.01 0.27 -10.42
N ARG A 4 -66.84 0.58 -9.16
CA ARG A 4 -65.60 1.12 -8.60
C ARG A 4 -64.58 -0.04 -8.53
N ARG A 5 -63.41 0.11 -9.23
CA ARG A 5 -62.26 -0.76 -9.00
C ARG A 5 -61.59 -0.33 -7.67
N ALA A 6 -61.43 -1.30 -6.81
CA ALA A 6 -60.66 -1.13 -5.59
C ALA A 6 -59.16 -0.93 -5.96
N VAL A 7 -58.57 0.14 -5.42
CA VAL A 7 -57.13 0.38 -5.49
C VAL A 7 -56.50 -0.54 -4.43
N GLY A 8 -55.71 -1.49 -4.87
CA GLY A 8 -54.95 -2.36 -3.97
C GLY A 8 -53.94 -1.53 -3.16
N SER A 9 -53.92 -1.74 -1.87
CA SER A 9 -52.93 -1.16 -0.97
C SER A 9 -51.52 -1.64 -1.30
N ILE A 10 -50.61 -0.71 -1.46
CA ILE A 10 -49.19 -0.98 -1.67
C ILE A 10 -48.57 -1.25 -0.31
N ASP A 11 -48.64 -2.50 0.16
CA ASP A 11 -47.82 -2.99 1.29
C ASP A 11 -46.49 -3.57 0.77
N SER A 12 -45.74 -2.76 0.02
CA SER A 12 -44.42 -3.17 -0.55
C SER A 12 -43.20 -2.78 0.31
N TRP A 13 -43.42 -2.28 1.52
CA TRP A 13 -42.32 -1.95 2.43
C TRP A 13 -41.88 -3.07 3.38
N ALA A 14 -42.60 -4.22 3.35
CA ALA A 14 -42.26 -5.36 4.21
C ALA A 14 -41.07 -6.21 3.74
N VAL A 15 -40.49 -5.92 2.58
CA VAL A 15 -39.37 -6.73 2.01
C VAL A 15 -38.00 -6.24 2.49
N ILE A 16 -37.89 -5.07 3.15
CA ILE A 16 -36.61 -4.51 3.58
C ILE A 16 -36.23 -4.87 5.04
N ALA A 17 -37.19 -5.44 5.78
CA ALA A 17 -37.00 -5.85 7.17
C ALA A 17 -36.93 -7.38 7.33
N SER A 18 -36.15 -8.07 6.49
CA SER A 18 -35.71 -9.40 6.90
C SER A 18 -34.72 -9.22 8.06
N PRO A 19 -34.98 -9.83 9.25
CA PRO A 19 -34.02 -9.74 10.33
C PRO A 19 -32.68 -10.26 9.80
N ILE A 20 -31.64 -9.42 9.89
CA ILE A 20 -30.26 -9.83 9.65
C ILE A 20 -30.06 -11.02 10.58
N ARG A 21 -29.98 -12.22 10.02
CA ARG A 21 -29.68 -13.41 10.81
C ARG A 21 -28.36 -13.12 11.51
N PRO A 22 -28.28 -13.22 12.84
CA PRO A 22 -27.01 -13.17 13.51
C PRO A 22 -26.15 -14.26 12.83
N LEU A 23 -25.02 -13.87 12.25
CA LEU A 23 -24.05 -14.80 11.69
C LEU A 23 -23.67 -15.73 12.84
N THR A 24 -24.30 -16.89 12.89
CA THR A 24 -23.80 -18.00 13.69
C THR A 24 -22.47 -18.36 13.06
N VAL A 25 -21.39 -17.84 13.67
CA VAL A 25 -20.04 -18.29 13.39
C VAL A 25 -20.05 -19.78 13.67
N ALA A 26 -20.22 -20.57 12.60
CA ALA A 26 -19.98 -22.00 12.70
C ALA A 26 -18.59 -22.12 13.28
N LYS A 27 -18.47 -22.79 14.43
CA LYS A 27 -17.19 -23.24 14.97
C LYS A 27 -16.62 -24.28 14.00
N ALA A 28 -16.10 -23.80 12.87
CA ALA A 28 -15.14 -24.59 12.11
C ALA A 28 -14.03 -24.89 13.11
N SER A 29 -13.57 -26.12 13.15
CA SER A 29 -12.42 -26.54 13.93
C SER A 29 -11.23 -25.76 13.39
N VAL A 30 -10.99 -24.60 14.00
CA VAL A 30 -9.93 -23.68 13.64
C VAL A 30 -8.65 -24.39 14.08
N ASN A 31 -7.86 -24.87 13.14
CA ASN A 31 -6.44 -25.09 13.38
C ASN A 31 -5.79 -23.70 13.36
N PRO A 32 -5.61 -23.05 14.53
CA PRO A 32 -4.97 -21.75 14.56
C PRO A 32 -3.58 -21.92 13.97
N VAL A 33 -3.16 -20.93 13.16
CA VAL A 33 -1.74 -20.86 12.78
C VAL A 33 -0.97 -20.85 14.10
N PRO A 34 -0.15 -21.89 14.40
CA PRO A 34 0.53 -21.92 15.67
C PRO A 34 1.40 -20.68 15.79
N ASP A 35 1.31 -19.95 16.90
CA ASP A 35 2.23 -18.85 17.21
C ASP A 35 3.68 -19.34 17.34
N SER A 36 3.89 -20.65 17.34
CA SER A 36 5.14 -21.38 17.43
C SER A 36 5.81 -21.70 16.08
N ASP A 37 5.32 -21.20 14.94
CA ASP A 37 6.04 -21.38 13.66
C ASP A 37 7.27 -20.47 13.65
N THR A 38 8.40 -21.02 14.11
CA THR A 38 9.67 -20.30 14.25
C THR A 38 10.19 -19.73 12.94
N ALA A 39 9.94 -20.41 11.81
CA ALA A 39 10.36 -19.95 10.49
C ALA A 39 9.57 -18.70 10.05
N TRP A 40 8.26 -18.70 10.27
CA TRP A 40 7.40 -17.55 9.97
C TRP A 40 7.70 -16.36 10.90
N THR A 41 7.85 -16.63 12.20
CA THR A 41 8.20 -15.60 13.19
C THR A 41 9.55 -14.96 12.85
N ARG A 42 10.57 -15.76 12.53
CA ARG A 42 11.89 -15.27 12.10
C ARG A 42 11.78 -14.39 10.84
N LEU A 43 10.97 -14.78 9.87
CA LEU A 43 10.73 -14.01 8.65
C LEU A 43 10.19 -12.61 9.00
N ILE A 44 9.11 -12.54 9.80
CA ILE A 44 8.48 -11.27 10.19
C ILE A 44 9.47 -10.36 10.92
N TYR A 45 10.18 -10.87 11.92
CA TYR A 45 11.18 -10.07 12.65
C TYR A 45 12.33 -9.62 11.75
N THR A 46 12.72 -10.40 10.75
CA THR A 46 13.75 -9.98 9.80
C THR A 46 13.28 -8.82 8.91
N TYR A 47 12.04 -8.88 8.41
CA TYR A 47 11.44 -7.73 7.69
C TYR A 47 11.42 -6.47 8.57
N LEU A 48 10.99 -6.58 9.83
CA LEU A 48 10.95 -5.46 10.77
C LEU A 48 12.35 -4.93 11.10
N ALA A 49 13.34 -5.81 11.23
CA ALA A 49 14.72 -5.42 11.50
C ALA A 49 15.33 -4.62 10.33
N PHE A 50 15.12 -5.07 9.08
CA PHE A 50 15.52 -4.31 7.91
C PHE A 50 14.76 -2.99 7.79
N ALA A 51 13.46 -2.98 8.05
CA ALA A 51 12.68 -1.75 8.09
C ALA A 51 13.25 -0.76 9.11
N ALA A 52 13.54 -1.20 10.33
CA ALA A 52 14.16 -0.37 11.36
C ALA A 52 15.56 0.14 10.93
N GLY A 53 16.36 -0.70 10.29
CA GLY A 53 17.66 -0.31 9.74
C GLY A 53 17.52 0.81 8.70
N TRP A 54 16.60 0.68 7.77
CA TRP A 54 16.31 1.71 6.77
C TRP A 54 15.72 2.98 7.38
N LEU A 55 14.91 2.88 8.44
CA LEU A 55 14.42 4.04 9.17
C LEU A 55 15.58 4.83 9.76
N VAL A 56 16.49 4.16 10.48
CA VAL A 56 17.65 4.81 11.10
C VAL A 56 18.53 5.45 10.03
N PHE A 57 18.89 4.72 8.98
CA PHE A 57 19.71 5.25 7.89
C PHE A 57 19.04 6.44 7.19
N GLY A 58 17.79 6.29 6.79
CA GLY A 58 17.04 7.35 6.10
C GLY A 58 16.87 8.59 6.97
N THR A 59 16.63 8.44 8.29
CA THR A 59 16.51 9.56 9.22
C THR A 59 17.85 10.29 9.38
N LEU A 60 18.96 9.56 9.53
CA LEU A 60 20.30 10.18 9.62
C LEU A 60 20.64 10.97 8.35
N VAL A 61 20.31 10.44 7.17
CA VAL A 61 20.47 11.19 5.91
C VAL A 61 19.58 12.43 5.93
N GLY A 62 18.34 12.33 6.40
CA GLY A 62 17.41 13.45 6.52
C GLY A 62 17.90 14.55 7.45
N GLU A 63 18.45 14.18 8.62
CA GLU A 63 19.07 15.11 9.54
C GLU A 63 20.22 15.89 8.88
N TYR A 64 21.09 15.17 8.16
CA TYR A 64 22.20 15.81 7.45
C TYR A 64 21.69 16.75 6.32
N VAL A 65 20.65 16.35 5.61
CA VAL A 65 19.96 17.22 4.64
C VAL A 65 19.40 18.49 5.32
N GLY A 66 18.82 18.34 6.52
CA GLY A 66 18.35 19.46 7.34
C GLY A 66 19.48 20.43 7.72
N ILE A 67 20.62 19.91 8.14
CA ILE A 67 21.80 20.74 8.45
C ILE A 67 22.26 21.52 7.22
N LYS A 68 22.26 20.91 6.04
CA LYS A 68 22.64 21.58 4.78
C LYS A 68 21.67 22.70 4.37
N LEU A 69 20.42 22.68 4.81
CA LEU A 69 19.51 23.81 4.59
C LEU A 69 19.91 25.05 5.40
N VAL A 70 20.53 24.84 6.56
CA VAL A 70 21.00 25.92 7.45
C VAL A 70 22.44 26.33 7.12
N THR A 71 23.27 25.35 6.80
CA THR A 71 24.70 25.54 6.51
C THR A 71 25.04 24.83 5.20
N PRO A 72 24.77 25.44 4.02
CA PRO A 72 24.95 24.80 2.70
C PRO A 72 26.40 24.35 2.45
N ASP A 73 27.35 25.09 2.94
CA ASP A 73 28.81 24.92 2.71
C ASP A 73 29.49 24.06 3.79
N ILE A 74 28.73 23.28 4.56
CA ILE A 74 29.30 22.42 5.63
C ILE A 74 30.31 21.42 5.09
N ASP A 75 30.19 21.02 3.84
CA ASP A 75 31.15 20.20 3.10
C ASP A 75 31.17 20.54 1.59
N SER A 76 32.20 20.08 0.89
CA SER A 76 32.35 20.19 -0.56
C SER A 76 32.29 18.85 -1.26
N VAL A 77 31.77 17.80 -0.63
CA VAL A 77 31.74 16.44 -1.15
C VAL A 77 30.60 16.26 -2.13
N PRO A 78 30.84 15.95 -3.42
CA PRO A 78 29.80 15.93 -4.45
C PRO A 78 28.68 14.95 -4.19
N TRP A 79 28.95 13.74 -3.67
CA TRP A 79 27.94 12.74 -3.37
C TRP A 79 27.11 13.05 -2.10
N LEU A 80 27.56 14.01 -1.28
CA LEU A 80 26.83 14.52 -0.13
C LEU A 80 26.06 15.81 -0.46
N SER A 81 25.98 16.23 -1.73
CA SER A 81 25.18 17.39 -2.10
C SER A 81 23.69 17.21 -1.73
N TYR A 82 23.04 18.32 -1.39
CA TYR A 82 21.60 18.33 -1.05
C TYR A 82 20.75 17.61 -2.10
N GLY A 83 21.01 17.89 -3.39
CA GLY A 83 20.26 17.29 -4.52
C GLY A 83 20.40 15.79 -4.66
N ARG A 84 21.45 15.17 -4.07
CA ARG A 84 21.64 13.72 -4.04
C ARG A 84 21.10 13.10 -2.74
N LEU A 85 21.32 13.75 -1.61
CA LEU A 85 20.93 13.24 -0.30
C LEU A 85 19.40 13.31 -0.08
N ARG A 86 18.74 14.39 -0.55
CA ARG A 86 17.29 14.50 -0.39
C ARG A 86 16.53 13.32 -1.01
N PRO A 87 16.75 12.95 -2.29
CA PRO A 87 16.10 11.76 -2.84
C PRO A 87 16.52 10.45 -2.17
N ILE A 88 17.75 10.31 -1.67
CA ILE A 88 18.16 9.14 -0.88
C ILE A 88 17.29 9.08 0.37
N HIS A 89 17.19 10.16 1.15
CA HIS A 89 16.33 10.22 2.33
C HIS A 89 14.90 9.83 2.01
N THR A 90 14.27 10.47 1.03
CA THR A 90 12.86 10.26 0.72
C THR A 90 12.57 8.86 0.20
N ASN A 91 13.39 8.31 -0.69
CA ASN A 91 13.21 6.96 -1.22
C ASN A 91 13.52 5.87 -0.17
N THR A 92 14.55 6.05 0.63
CA THR A 92 14.87 5.13 1.73
C THR A 92 13.71 5.03 2.73
N VAL A 93 13.15 6.17 3.14
CA VAL A 93 12.03 6.22 4.09
C VAL A 93 10.76 5.64 3.45
N PHE A 94 10.49 5.96 2.20
CA PHE A 94 9.28 5.53 1.50
C PHE A 94 9.36 4.04 1.08
N TRP A 95 10.40 3.66 0.32
CA TRP A 95 10.50 2.32 -0.25
C TRP A 95 11.24 1.32 0.64
N GLY A 96 12.21 1.78 1.42
CA GLY A 96 12.96 0.94 2.35
C GLY A 96 12.19 0.67 3.64
N TRP A 97 12.08 1.68 4.49
CA TRP A 97 11.45 1.54 5.81
C TRP A 97 9.97 1.20 5.73
N SER A 98 9.16 2.13 5.23
CA SER A 98 7.69 2.04 5.31
C SER A 98 7.17 0.81 4.58
N THR A 99 7.72 0.52 3.39
CA THR A 99 7.33 -0.67 2.62
C THR A 99 7.64 -1.95 3.38
N LEU A 100 8.88 -2.14 3.86
CA LEU A 100 9.23 -3.39 4.56
C LEU A 100 8.45 -3.57 5.86
N ALA A 101 8.18 -2.50 6.61
CA ALA A 101 7.33 -2.55 7.80
C ALA A 101 5.91 -3.00 7.45
N MET A 102 5.32 -2.42 6.40
CA MET A 102 3.98 -2.79 5.94
C MET A 102 3.93 -4.22 5.38
N LEU A 103 4.97 -4.66 4.66
CA LEU A 103 5.06 -6.05 4.19
C LEU A 103 5.14 -7.02 5.36
N ALA A 104 5.91 -6.72 6.41
CA ALA A 104 5.94 -7.51 7.63
C ALA A 104 4.54 -7.67 8.24
N LEU A 105 3.81 -6.56 8.36
CA LEU A 105 2.43 -6.58 8.89
C LEU A 105 1.47 -7.33 7.96
N ALA A 106 1.58 -7.19 6.65
CA ALA A 106 0.76 -7.94 5.70
C ALA A 106 1.02 -9.45 5.77
N LEU A 107 2.29 -9.86 5.83
CA LEU A 107 2.73 -11.25 6.00
C LEU A 107 2.32 -11.83 7.36
N TYR A 108 2.04 -10.99 8.35
CA TYR A 108 1.50 -11.39 9.64
C TYR A 108 -0.03 -11.47 9.63
N VAL A 109 -0.71 -10.41 9.15
CA VAL A 109 -2.17 -10.26 9.24
C VAL A 109 -2.89 -11.25 8.32
N VAL A 110 -2.45 -11.38 7.07
CA VAL A 110 -3.15 -12.21 6.07
C VAL A 110 -3.24 -13.68 6.47
N PRO A 111 -2.17 -14.36 6.93
CA PRO A 111 -2.29 -15.72 7.44
C PRO A 111 -3.25 -15.85 8.63
N LYS A 112 -3.23 -14.89 9.56
CA LYS A 112 -4.10 -14.90 10.74
C LYS A 112 -5.58 -14.70 10.38
N THR A 113 -5.89 -13.77 9.47
CA THR A 113 -7.27 -13.52 9.01
C THR A 113 -7.79 -14.59 8.07
N SER A 114 -6.91 -15.24 7.32
CA SER A 114 -7.24 -16.36 6.42
C SER A 114 -7.28 -17.72 7.15
N GLN A 115 -6.83 -17.80 8.42
CA GLN A 115 -6.67 -19.04 9.18
C GLN A 115 -5.88 -20.10 8.40
N ARG A 116 -4.83 -19.69 7.71
CA ARG A 116 -3.94 -20.52 6.92
C ARG A 116 -2.49 -20.11 7.14
N LYS A 117 -1.59 -21.07 7.02
CA LYS A 117 -0.16 -20.76 6.94
C LYS A 117 0.13 -19.95 5.69
N LEU A 118 1.16 -19.11 5.76
CA LEU A 118 1.66 -18.42 4.59
C LEU A 118 1.97 -19.43 3.47
N PHE A 119 1.55 -19.17 2.26
CA PHE A 119 1.70 -20.07 1.12
C PHE A 119 3.16 -20.51 0.92
N SER A 120 4.12 -19.57 1.03
CA SER A 120 5.53 -19.88 0.83
C SER A 120 6.45 -18.95 1.63
N ILE A 121 7.11 -19.50 2.63
CA ILE A 121 8.16 -18.80 3.40
C ILE A 121 9.37 -18.46 2.49
N PRO A 122 9.91 -19.39 1.65
CA PRO A 122 11.02 -19.08 0.76
C PRO A 122 10.73 -17.91 -0.19
N LEU A 123 9.52 -17.84 -0.75
CA LEU A 123 9.12 -16.76 -1.64
C LEU A 123 9.17 -15.39 -0.95
N ALA A 124 8.74 -15.32 0.30
CA ALA A 124 8.83 -14.10 1.08
C ALA A 124 10.30 -13.71 1.39
N TRP A 125 11.20 -14.68 1.61
CA TRP A 125 12.63 -14.40 1.73
C TRP A 125 13.23 -13.83 0.44
N VAL A 126 12.90 -14.39 -0.71
CA VAL A 126 13.35 -13.86 -2.01
C VAL A 126 12.88 -12.42 -2.17
N SER A 127 11.61 -12.15 -1.89
CA SER A 127 11.06 -10.79 -1.94
C SER A 127 11.81 -9.82 -1.02
N LEU A 128 12.09 -10.21 0.23
CA LEU A 128 12.85 -9.39 1.17
C LEU A 128 14.18 -8.92 0.56
N TRP A 129 14.93 -9.87 -0.01
CA TRP A 129 16.23 -9.55 -0.59
C TRP A 129 16.14 -8.71 -1.85
N LEU A 130 15.18 -8.97 -2.73
CA LEU A 130 14.97 -8.15 -3.93
C LEU A 130 14.66 -6.70 -3.57
N ILE A 131 13.81 -6.47 -2.60
CA ILE A 131 13.46 -5.11 -2.14
C ILE A 131 14.67 -4.43 -1.51
N ASN A 132 15.39 -5.11 -0.57
CA ASN A 132 16.55 -4.52 0.07
C ASN A 132 17.68 -4.19 -0.93
N VAL A 133 17.97 -5.10 -1.86
CA VAL A 133 18.98 -4.87 -2.90
C VAL A 133 18.57 -3.72 -3.82
N SER A 134 17.29 -3.65 -4.19
CA SER A 134 16.77 -2.54 -5.00
C SER A 134 16.97 -1.19 -4.32
N VAL A 135 16.59 -1.07 -3.04
CA VAL A 135 16.74 0.18 -2.28
C VAL A 135 18.23 0.55 -2.16
N LEU A 136 19.07 -0.41 -1.75
CA LEU A 136 20.50 -0.17 -1.62
C LEU A 136 21.16 0.29 -2.92
N VAL A 137 20.91 -0.41 -4.02
CA VAL A 137 21.47 -0.07 -5.35
C VAL A 137 20.91 1.27 -5.82
N GLY A 138 19.63 1.53 -5.58
CA GLY A 138 19.00 2.80 -5.91
C GLY A 138 19.65 3.98 -5.18
N ASP A 139 19.90 3.85 -3.88
CA ASP A 139 20.56 4.89 -3.07
C ASP A 139 22.02 5.12 -3.50
N VAL A 140 22.75 4.05 -3.82
CA VAL A 140 24.10 4.16 -4.36
C VAL A 140 24.09 4.89 -5.72
N PHE A 141 23.11 4.61 -6.58
CA PHE A 141 22.98 5.30 -7.86
C PHE A 141 22.63 6.79 -7.67
N LEU A 142 21.73 7.11 -6.74
CA LEU A 142 21.42 8.50 -6.41
C LEU A 142 22.66 9.24 -5.87
N ALA A 143 23.43 8.61 -5.00
CA ALA A 143 24.71 9.17 -4.53
C ALA A 143 25.71 9.40 -5.67
N ALA A 144 25.74 8.51 -6.65
CA ALA A 144 26.56 8.66 -7.86
C ALA A 144 26.01 9.70 -8.86
N GLY A 145 24.77 10.20 -8.65
CA GLY A 145 24.10 11.13 -9.56
C GLY A 145 23.36 10.45 -10.70
N ILE A 146 23.15 9.13 -10.64
CA ILE A 146 22.38 8.35 -11.61
C ILE A 146 20.94 8.32 -11.12
N THR A 147 20.06 9.03 -11.83
CA THR A 147 18.66 9.23 -11.42
C THR A 147 17.73 9.29 -12.61
N ASN A 148 16.45 9.01 -12.37
CA ASN A 148 15.36 9.21 -13.33
C ASN A 148 14.87 10.68 -13.37
N GLY A 149 15.61 11.61 -12.78
CA GLY A 149 15.26 13.03 -12.68
C GLY A 149 14.67 13.39 -11.33
N GLY A 150 14.24 14.65 -11.15
CA GLY A 150 13.70 15.18 -9.90
C GLY A 150 12.23 14.82 -9.65
N GLN A 151 11.86 13.57 -9.82
CA GLN A 151 10.50 13.08 -9.70
C GLN A 151 10.35 12.35 -8.36
N GLU A 152 9.81 13.02 -7.38
CA GLU A 152 9.72 12.56 -5.99
C GLU A 152 9.14 11.14 -5.87
N TYR A 153 9.83 10.26 -5.11
CA TYR A 153 9.58 8.83 -4.95
C TYR A 153 9.72 8.00 -6.24
N ARG A 154 10.19 8.58 -7.34
CA ARG A 154 10.40 7.97 -8.66
C ARG A 154 11.79 8.28 -9.22
N GLU A 155 12.71 8.66 -8.34
CA GLU A 155 14.07 9.03 -8.73
C GLU A 155 14.93 7.80 -9.11
N TYR A 156 14.60 6.61 -8.62
CA TYR A 156 15.29 5.38 -9.05
C TYR A 156 15.07 5.13 -10.53
N ILE A 157 16.13 4.73 -11.23
CA ILE A 157 16.03 4.35 -12.63
C ILE A 157 15.20 3.06 -12.80
N TRP A 158 14.59 2.88 -13.97
CA TRP A 158 13.64 1.78 -14.22
C TRP A 158 14.19 0.36 -13.91
N PRO A 159 15.50 0.00 -14.14
CA PRO A 159 15.97 -1.34 -13.80
C PRO A 159 15.95 -1.62 -12.30
N VAL A 160 16.25 -0.61 -11.47
CA VAL A 160 16.18 -0.70 -10.01
C VAL A 160 14.74 -0.87 -9.56
N THR A 161 13.83 -0.06 -10.09
CA THR A 161 12.39 -0.15 -9.78
C THR A 161 11.77 -1.45 -10.26
N LEU A 162 12.25 -2.02 -11.37
CA LEU A 162 11.79 -3.34 -11.83
C LEU A 162 12.13 -4.44 -10.82
N VAL A 163 13.34 -4.44 -10.25
CA VAL A 163 13.73 -5.40 -9.20
C VAL A 163 12.86 -5.24 -7.97
N PHE A 164 12.59 -3.98 -7.57
CA PHE A 164 11.65 -3.67 -6.49
C PHE A 164 10.24 -4.21 -6.78
N ALA A 165 9.71 -3.92 -7.96
CA ALA A 165 8.38 -4.35 -8.39
C ALA A 165 8.24 -5.88 -8.39
N ILE A 166 9.26 -6.61 -8.85
CA ILE A 166 9.28 -8.07 -8.76
C ILE A 166 9.15 -8.52 -7.30
N GLY A 167 9.89 -7.91 -6.38
CA GLY A 167 9.78 -8.20 -4.95
C GLY A 167 8.36 -7.99 -4.43
N VAL A 168 7.71 -6.88 -4.78
CA VAL A 168 6.31 -6.58 -4.40
C VAL A 168 5.33 -7.59 -5.01
N ILE A 169 5.50 -7.94 -6.28
CA ILE A 169 4.67 -8.95 -6.98
C ILE A 169 4.77 -10.32 -6.30
N LEU A 170 5.97 -10.73 -5.87
CA LEU A 170 6.15 -12.01 -5.18
C LEU A 170 5.43 -12.05 -3.84
N VAL A 171 5.42 -10.96 -3.06
CA VAL A 171 4.62 -10.87 -1.82
C VAL A 171 3.13 -10.88 -2.17
N ALA A 172 2.69 -10.08 -3.14
CA ALA A 172 1.29 -10.07 -3.58
C ALA A 172 0.82 -11.47 -3.96
N TYR A 173 1.58 -12.18 -4.77
CA TYR A 173 1.28 -13.56 -5.17
C TYR A 173 1.18 -14.49 -3.96
N ASN A 174 2.14 -14.40 -3.03
CA ASN A 174 2.17 -15.20 -1.81
C ASN A 174 0.90 -14.98 -0.96
N LEU A 175 0.51 -13.73 -0.79
CA LEU A 175 -0.69 -13.37 -0.03
C LEU A 175 -1.98 -13.76 -0.75
N ILE A 176 -2.07 -13.56 -2.06
CA ILE A 176 -3.22 -14.02 -2.89
C ILE A 176 -3.40 -15.53 -2.72
N ARG A 177 -2.32 -16.30 -2.83
CA ARG A 177 -2.39 -17.76 -2.66
C ARG A 177 -2.80 -18.15 -1.24
N THR A 178 -2.34 -17.42 -0.22
CA THR A 178 -2.75 -17.64 1.17
C THR A 178 -4.25 -17.36 1.37
N ILE A 179 -4.76 -16.27 0.79
CA ILE A 179 -6.19 -15.91 0.85
C ILE A 179 -7.04 -16.89 0.04
N ALA A 180 -6.58 -17.32 -1.12
CA ALA A 180 -7.30 -18.29 -1.97
C ALA A 180 -7.50 -19.63 -1.26
N ASP A 181 -6.51 -20.06 -0.44
CA ASP A 181 -6.55 -21.31 0.34
C ASP A 181 -7.11 -21.10 1.76
N ARG A 182 -7.80 -19.99 2.01
CA ARG A 182 -8.30 -19.63 3.34
C ARG A 182 -9.18 -20.72 3.96
N GLY A 183 -9.07 -20.86 5.29
CA GLY A 183 -9.86 -21.79 6.10
C GLY A 183 -11.19 -21.20 6.61
N VAL A 184 -11.56 -19.99 6.15
CA VAL A 184 -12.78 -19.26 6.51
C VAL A 184 -13.59 -18.97 5.25
N GLU A 185 -14.90 -18.90 5.37
CA GLU A 185 -15.77 -18.65 4.21
C GLU A 185 -15.60 -17.24 3.67
N GLU A 186 -15.65 -16.24 4.53
CA GLU A 186 -15.57 -14.83 4.14
C GLU A 186 -14.12 -14.33 4.12
N ILE A 187 -13.83 -13.46 3.15
CA ILE A 187 -12.56 -12.71 3.12
C ILE A 187 -12.69 -11.57 4.13
N TYR A 188 -11.87 -11.59 5.19
CA TYR A 188 -11.89 -10.52 6.19
C TYR A 188 -11.52 -9.17 5.58
N ILE A 189 -12.14 -8.10 6.10
CA ILE A 189 -12.00 -6.74 5.52
C ILE A 189 -10.55 -6.27 5.38
N SER A 190 -9.65 -6.64 6.29
CA SER A 190 -8.22 -6.35 6.18
C SER A 190 -7.61 -6.86 4.89
N ASN A 191 -8.01 -8.06 4.44
CA ASN A 191 -7.49 -8.67 3.23
C ASN A 191 -7.93 -7.94 1.96
N TRP A 192 -9.13 -7.36 1.94
CA TRP A 192 -9.58 -6.50 0.85
C TRP A 192 -8.66 -5.29 0.71
N TYR A 193 -8.42 -4.57 1.79
CA TYR A 193 -7.57 -3.39 1.79
C TYR A 193 -6.11 -3.71 1.44
N ILE A 194 -5.55 -4.76 2.05
CA ILE A 194 -4.16 -5.17 1.78
C ILE A 194 -4.00 -5.54 0.31
N MET A 195 -4.88 -6.36 -0.25
CA MET A 195 -4.77 -6.77 -1.66
C MET A 195 -5.06 -5.63 -2.63
N GLY A 196 -6.01 -4.75 -2.31
CA GLY A 196 -6.26 -3.54 -3.09
C GLY A 196 -5.01 -2.66 -3.18
N GLY A 197 -4.33 -2.44 -2.07
CA GLY A 197 -3.06 -1.71 -2.02
C GLY A 197 -1.97 -2.32 -2.91
N PHE A 198 -1.78 -3.64 -2.84
CA PHE A 198 -0.82 -4.32 -3.70
C PHE A 198 -1.13 -4.20 -5.19
N LEU A 199 -2.38 -4.43 -5.58
CA LEU A 199 -2.80 -4.38 -6.98
C LEU A 199 -2.60 -2.97 -7.57
N TRP A 200 -3.01 -1.95 -6.82
CA TRP A 200 -2.83 -0.56 -7.24
C TRP A 200 -1.36 -0.14 -7.31
N THR A 201 -0.54 -0.57 -6.36
CA THR A 201 0.90 -0.24 -6.38
C THR A 201 1.60 -0.89 -7.56
N ILE A 202 1.28 -2.14 -7.88
CA ILE A 202 1.84 -2.80 -9.06
C ILE A 202 1.41 -2.06 -10.34
N ALA A 203 0.12 -1.72 -10.46
CA ALA A 203 -0.39 -0.95 -11.60
C ALA A 203 0.31 0.42 -11.70
N LEU A 204 0.48 1.11 -10.58
CA LEU A 204 1.16 2.41 -10.52
C LEU A 204 2.61 2.32 -10.97
N LEU A 205 3.36 1.33 -10.49
CA LEU A 205 4.77 1.13 -10.88
C LEU A 205 4.88 0.84 -12.38
N VAL A 206 3.99 0.04 -12.93
CA VAL A 206 3.94 -0.21 -14.38
C VAL A 206 3.66 1.08 -15.14
N LEU A 207 2.59 1.81 -14.80
CA LEU A 207 2.20 3.04 -15.48
C LEU A 207 3.29 4.11 -15.40
N ALA A 208 3.93 4.27 -14.25
CA ALA A 208 4.93 5.31 -14.01
C ALA A 208 6.20 5.17 -14.84
N TYR A 209 6.54 3.94 -15.25
CA TYR A 209 7.79 3.65 -15.98
C TYR A 209 7.56 3.23 -17.43
N ILE A 210 6.32 3.27 -17.94
CA ILE A 210 6.06 3.04 -19.37
C ILE A 210 6.57 4.24 -20.18
N PRO A 211 7.45 4.03 -21.19
CA PRO A 211 8.14 5.11 -21.90
C PRO A 211 7.22 6.15 -22.55
N PHE A 212 6.04 5.76 -23.05
CA PHE A 212 5.13 6.69 -23.72
C PHE A 212 4.41 7.65 -22.77
N TYR A 213 4.43 7.41 -21.45
CA TYR A 213 3.98 8.36 -20.44
C TYR A 213 5.09 9.25 -19.89
N GLN A 214 6.34 8.96 -20.23
CA GLN A 214 7.50 9.77 -19.85
C GLN A 214 7.68 10.92 -20.84
N GLN A 215 6.65 11.72 -20.97
CA GLN A 215 6.67 12.90 -21.82
C GLN A 215 7.21 14.10 -21.06
N ASN A 216 7.84 15.04 -21.79
CA ASN A 216 8.33 16.27 -21.21
C ASN A 216 7.20 17.26 -20.94
N GLY A 217 7.42 18.19 -20.02
CA GLY A 217 6.51 19.29 -19.75
C GLY A 217 5.28 18.89 -18.92
N ILE A 218 4.12 19.41 -19.29
CA ILE A 218 2.87 19.28 -18.50
C ILE A 218 2.43 17.84 -18.32
N SER A 219 2.55 17.01 -19.35
CA SER A 219 2.19 15.58 -19.27
C SER A 219 2.99 14.85 -18.21
N GLN A 220 4.27 15.14 -18.09
CA GLN A 220 5.12 14.59 -17.05
C GLN A 220 4.73 15.10 -15.66
N THR A 221 4.38 16.39 -15.54
CA THR A 221 3.92 16.98 -14.28
C THR A 221 2.62 16.32 -13.80
N VAL A 222 1.66 16.11 -14.71
CA VAL A 222 0.39 15.43 -14.40
C VAL A 222 0.65 13.97 -13.96
N MET A 223 1.48 13.25 -14.70
CA MET A 223 1.83 11.87 -14.34
C MET A 223 2.54 11.80 -12.98
N GLN A 224 3.45 12.73 -12.71
CA GLN A 224 4.17 12.78 -11.44
C GLN A 224 3.23 13.12 -10.28
N GLY A 225 2.32 14.07 -10.44
CA GLY A 225 1.31 14.39 -9.42
C GLY A 225 0.40 13.21 -9.12
N TYR A 226 -0.06 12.52 -10.17
CA TYR A 226 -0.84 11.29 -10.03
C TYR A 226 -0.03 10.18 -9.33
N TYR A 227 1.23 9.99 -9.69
CA TYR A 227 2.11 8.99 -9.06
C TYR A 227 2.28 9.25 -7.57
N MET A 228 2.54 10.49 -7.16
CA MET A 228 2.68 10.85 -5.73
C MET A 228 1.37 10.61 -4.97
N HIS A 229 0.25 11.04 -5.55
CA HIS A 229 -1.06 10.85 -4.97
C HIS A 229 -1.37 9.37 -4.74
N MET A 230 -1.18 8.55 -5.76
CA MET A 230 -1.46 7.12 -5.70
C MET A 230 -0.44 6.36 -4.84
N GLY A 231 0.82 6.78 -4.83
CA GLY A 231 1.85 6.18 -3.99
C GLY A 231 1.53 6.30 -2.49
N VAL A 232 0.99 7.44 -2.06
CA VAL A 232 0.53 7.60 -0.68
C VAL A 232 -0.86 6.98 -0.48
N GLY A 233 -1.82 7.32 -1.32
CA GLY A 233 -3.22 7.00 -1.09
C GLY A 233 -3.66 5.60 -1.50
N MET A 234 -2.91 4.92 -2.37
CA MET A 234 -3.25 3.57 -2.81
C MET A 234 -2.22 2.51 -2.42
N TRP A 235 -1.08 2.92 -1.85
CA TRP A 235 -0.13 2.01 -1.20
C TRP A 235 -0.25 2.09 0.31
N PHE A 236 0.09 3.21 0.92
CA PHE A 236 0.11 3.32 2.38
C PHE A 236 -1.28 3.31 3.00
N THR A 237 -2.20 4.12 2.49
CA THR A 237 -3.53 4.27 3.11
C THR A 237 -4.31 2.94 3.17
N PRO A 238 -4.44 2.15 2.08
CA PRO A 238 -5.13 0.87 2.15
C PRO A 238 -4.45 -0.12 3.10
N LEU A 239 -3.12 -0.18 3.10
CA LEU A 239 -2.39 -1.08 4.01
C LEU A 239 -2.63 -0.71 5.47
N VAL A 240 -2.52 0.60 5.81
CA VAL A 240 -2.79 1.09 7.17
C VAL A 240 -4.23 0.83 7.58
N LEU A 241 -5.21 1.07 6.70
CA LEU A 241 -6.61 0.74 6.98
C LEU A 241 -6.81 -0.77 7.17
N GLY A 242 -6.20 -1.59 6.33
CA GLY A 242 -6.22 -3.05 6.48
C GLY A 242 -5.68 -3.50 7.83
N PHE A 243 -4.58 -2.92 8.29
CA PHE A 243 -4.01 -3.21 9.60
C PHE A 243 -4.88 -2.67 10.74
N THR A 244 -5.48 -1.49 10.57
CA THR A 244 -6.41 -0.91 11.54
C THR A 244 -7.62 -1.82 11.74
N TYR A 245 -8.22 -2.35 10.68
CA TYR A 245 -9.32 -3.32 10.77
C TYR A 245 -8.91 -4.63 11.45
N TYR A 246 -7.63 -4.97 11.49
CA TYR A 246 -7.14 -6.13 12.20
C TYR A 246 -6.83 -5.85 13.67
N PHE A 247 -6.03 -4.81 13.96
CA PHE A 247 -5.51 -4.56 15.30
C PHE A 247 -6.52 -3.86 16.19
N LEU A 248 -7.25 -2.85 15.70
CA LEU A 248 -8.15 -2.06 16.53
C LEU A 248 -9.27 -2.89 17.18
N PRO A 249 -9.98 -3.77 16.47
CA PRO A 249 -10.99 -4.64 17.08
C PRO A 249 -10.41 -5.54 18.17
N ARG A 250 -9.20 -6.03 18.00
CA ARG A 250 -8.50 -6.88 18.96
C ARG A 250 -8.08 -6.12 20.21
N LEU A 251 -7.51 -4.92 20.04
CA LEU A 251 -7.11 -4.07 21.15
C LEU A 251 -8.31 -3.63 22.01
N LEU A 252 -9.43 -3.36 21.36
CA LEU A 252 -10.67 -2.97 22.03
C LEU A 252 -11.49 -4.16 22.52
N ASN A 253 -11.09 -5.40 22.18
CA ASN A 253 -11.87 -6.61 22.43
C ASN A 253 -13.33 -6.49 21.94
N LYS A 254 -13.52 -5.90 20.75
CA LYS A 254 -14.83 -5.67 20.12
C LYS A 254 -14.76 -6.05 18.65
N PRO A 255 -15.81 -6.67 18.07
CA PRO A 255 -15.84 -6.90 16.62
C PRO A 255 -15.95 -5.57 15.88
N ILE A 256 -15.66 -5.60 14.56
CA ILE A 256 -15.96 -4.48 13.67
C ILE A 256 -17.47 -4.20 13.70
N TYR A 257 -17.85 -2.93 13.62
CA TYR A 257 -19.24 -2.51 13.71
C TYR A 257 -20.13 -3.13 12.61
N SER A 258 -19.64 -3.13 11.37
CA SER A 258 -20.34 -3.70 10.22
C SER A 258 -19.35 -4.12 9.15
N TYR A 259 -19.43 -5.37 8.73
CA TYR A 259 -18.65 -5.87 7.59
C TYR A 259 -19.07 -5.18 6.28
N SER A 260 -20.37 -5.04 6.03
CA SER A 260 -20.88 -4.40 4.81
C SER A 260 -20.44 -2.95 4.67
N LEU A 261 -20.42 -2.18 5.77
CA LEU A 261 -19.89 -0.81 5.76
C LEU A 261 -18.36 -0.81 5.53
N GLY A 262 -17.64 -1.78 6.05
CA GLY A 262 -16.21 -1.94 5.79
C GLY A 262 -15.92 -2.22 4.31
N VAL A 263 -16.72 -3.08 3.67
CA VAL A 263 -16.62 -3.36 2.23
C VAL A 263 -17.02 -2.13 1.40
N LEU A 264 -18.07 -1.42 1.80
CA LEU A 264 -18.47 -0.17 1.14
C LEU A 264 -17.35 0.87 1.24
N ALA A 265 -16.75 1.05 2.42
CA ALA A 265 -15.63 1.96 2.62
C ALA A 265 -14.42 1.58 1.76
N PHE A 266 -14.12 0.28 1.62
CA PHE A 266 -13.09 -0.21 0.71
C PHE A 266 -13.38 0.20 -0.74
N TRP A 267 -14.56 -0.09 -1.27
CA TRP A 267 -14.88 0.21 -2.65
C TRP A 267 -14.94 1.71 -2.94
N THR A 268 -15.44 2.52 -2.00
CA THR A 268 -15.44 3.98 -2.14
C THR A 268 -14.01 4.53 -2.15
N GLN A 269 -13.12 4.01 -1.28
CA GLN A 269 -11.71 4.36 -1.30
C GLN A 269 -11.07 3.99 -2.65
N MET A 270 -11.25 2.76 -3.13
CA MET A 270 -10.66 2.29 -4.38
C MET A 270 -11.17 3.07 -5.60
N LEU A 271 -12.44 3.47 -5.60
CA LEU A 271 -13.03 4.19 -6.72
C LEU A 271 -12.70 5.69 -6.69
N PHE A 272 -13.06 6.36 -5.59
CA PHE A 272 -12.97 7.84 -5.58
C PHE A 272 -11.54 8.33 -5.40
N TYR A 273 -10.73 7.65 -4.60
CA TYR A 273 -9.36 8.09 -4.41
C TYR A 273 -8.54 8.05 -5.70
N THR A 274 -8.79 7.10 -6.59
CA THR A 274 -8.11 7.02 -7.87
C THR A 274 -8.48 8.15 -8.84
N MET A 275 -9.61 8.80 -8.63
CA MET A 275 -10.09 9.91 -9.45
C MET A 275 -9.59 11.27 -8.94
N ILE A 276 -9.15 11.34 -7.69
CA ILE A 276 -8.61 12.54 -7.05
C ILE A 276 -7.10 12.59 -7.30
N GLY A 277 -6.50 13.75 -7.28
CA GLY A 277 -5.04 13.91 -7.46
C GLY A 277 -4.66 15.27 -8.05
N ALA A 278 -5.67 16.01 -8.46
CA ALA A 278 -5.51 17.34 -9.02
C ALA A 278 -4.86 18.33 -8.05
N HIS A 279 -4.95 18.10 -6.74
CA HIS A 279 -4.31 18.93 -5.71
C HIS A 279 -2.77 18.93 -5.79
N HIS A 280 -2.15 17.99 -6.51
CA HIS A 280 -0.71 17.99 -6.76
C HIS A 280 -0.28 18.96 -7.87
N PHE A 281 -1.22 19.51 -8.63
CA PHE A 281 -0.94 20.43 -9.73
C PHE A 281 -1.94 21.61 -9.82
N ILE A 282 -2.48 22.03 -8.66
CA ILE A 282 -3.26 23.26 -8.55
C ILE A 282 -2.42 24.44 -9.07
N PHE A 283 -3.04 25.32 -9.87
CA PHE A 283 -2.41 26.41 -10.58
C PHE A 283 -1.48 26.02 -11.74
N ALA A 284 -1.36 24.72 -12.06
CA ALA A 284 -0.72 24.32 -13.31
C ALA A 284 -1.57 24.76 -14.51
N PRO A 285 -0.99 24.96 -15.71
CA PRO A 285 -1.71 25.31 -16.93
C PRO A 285 -2.45 24.11 -17.52
N ILE A 286 -3.37 23.53 -16.75
CA ILE A 286 -4.23 22.40 -17.10
C ILE A 286 -5.70 22.84 -16.98
N PRO A 287 -6.64 22.13 -17.64
CA PRO A 287 -8.06 22.46 -17.58
C PRO A 287 -8.57 22.56 -16.15
N TRP A 288 -9.40 23.59 -15.89
CA TRP A 288 -9.94 23.86 -14.55
C TRP A 288 -10.71 22.68 -13.96
N TRP A 289 -11.50 21.99 -14.79
CA TRP A 289 -12.24 20.79 -14.34
C TRP A 289 -11.31 19.69 -13.79
N LEU A 290 -10.13 19.54 -14.37
CA LEU A 290 -9.14 18.55 -13.89
C LEU A 290 -8.54 18.96 -12.55
N GLN A 291 -8.53 20.26 -12.22
CA GLN A 291 -8.05 20.76 -10.93
C GLN A 291 -9.09 20.64 -9.81
N THR A 292 -10.36 20.46 -10.15
CA THR A 292 -11.48 20.46 -9.19
C THR A 292 -12.07 19.08 -8.92
N VAL A 293 -11.76 18.10 -9.73
CA VAL A 293 -12.13 16.70 -9.49
C VAL A 293 -11.13 16.06 -8.55
#